data_fd8354f21de7939471acd1d2b4841ce6
#
_entry.id   fd8354f21de7939471acd1d2b4841ce6
#
_cell.length_a   1.000
_cell.length_b   1.000
_cell.length_c   1.000
_cell.angle_alpha   90.00
_cell.angle_beta   90.00
_cell.angle_gamma   90.00
#
_symmetry.space_group_name_H-M   'P 1'
#
loop_
_entity.id
_entity.type
_entity.pdbx_description
1 polymer ?
#
loop_
_entity_poly.entity_id
_entity_poly.type
_entity_poly.pdbx_seq_one_letter_code
_entity_poly.pdbx_strand_id
1 'polypeptide(L)'
;MKFFDAIFKKKKEAETTANTSVSKSKEAQSLKELEGVLQKLQESDHYIARSEYYEQVREYAETVSFMRKMDEADMLVEFCSKNGLSPENVRELCINYENIVSFVDNINENYLSRKKNEEKEYLDNILKDIDPDICLDENQREVILSDEDHGLVVAGAGA
;
A
#
# COMPACT_ATOMS: atom_id res chain seq x y z
N MET A 1 19.87 52.12 16.58
CA MET A 1 20.34 50.73 16.43
C MET A 1 19.29 49.65 16.80
N LYS A 2 18.11 49.99 17.37
CA LYS A 2 17.07 49.02 17.74
C LYS A 2 16.01 48.71 16.67
N PHE A 3 15.95 49.49 15.61
CA PHE A 3 14.91 49.36 14.57
C PHE A 3 15.26 48.28 13.52
N PHE A 4 16.54 48.12 13.20
CA PHE A 4 17.01 47.10 12.27
C PHE A 4 16.95 45.68 12.83
N ASP A 5 17.19 45.48 14.13
CA ASP A 5 17.12 44.19 14.80
C ASP A 5 15.70 43.59 14.79
N ALA A 6 14.68 44.46 14.92
CA ALA A 6 13.28 44.06 14.88
C ALA A 6 12.81 43.56 13.50
N ILE A 7 13.35 44.20 12.42
CA ILE A 7 13.02 43.81 11.04
C ILE A 7 13.69 42.49 10.67
N PHE A 8 14.94 42.29 11.08
CA PHE A 8 15.65 41.01 10.83
C PHE A 8 15.06 39.85 11.62
N LYS A 9 14.62 40.07 12.86
CA LYS A 9 13.95 39.05 13.68
C LYS A 9 12.61 38.65 13.07
N LYS A 10 11.82 39.63 12.61
CA LYS A 10 10.52 39.37 11.96
C LYS A 10 10.66 38.65 10.61
N LYS A 11 11.73 38.94 9.86
CA LYS A 11 12.02 38.27 8.60
C LYS A 11 12.47 36.82 8.82
N LYS A 12 13.29 36.56 9.85
CA LYS A 12 13.75 35.23 10.20
C LYS A 12 12.61 34.35 10.76
N GLU A 13 11.70 34.93 11.56
CA GLU A 13 10.49 34.25 12.04
C GLU A 13 9.51 33.97 10.89
N ALA A 14 9.37 34.86 9.90
CA ALA A 14 8.54 34.64 8.72
C ALA A 14 9.12 33.55 7.78
N GLU A 15 10.43 33.51 7.59
CA GLU A 15 11.11 32.50 6.78
C GLU A 15 11.06 31.14 7.47
N THR A 16 11.20 31.07 8.80
CA THR A 16 11.08 29.83 9.58
C THR A 16 9.64 29.29 9.55
N THR A 17 8.63 30.19 9.64
CA THR A 17 7.22 29.80 9.58
C THR A 17 6.80 29.35 8.17
N ALA A 18 7.33 30.02 7.13
CA ALA A 18 7.07 29.66 5.72
C ALA A 18 7.68 28.27 5.38
N ASN A 19 8.94 28.02 5.79
CA ASN A 19 9.57 26.72 5.58
C ASN A 19 8.89 25.59 6.35
N THR A 20 8.40 25.85 7.57
CA THR A 20 7.67 24.87 8.37
C THR A 20 6.28 24.55 7.77
N SER A 21 5.59 25.56 7.20
CA SER A 21 4.28 25.36 6.57
C SER A 21 4.38 24.61 5.22
N VAL A 22 5.42 24.87 4.43
CA VAL A 22 5.68 24.16 3.15
C VAL A 22 6.04 22.69 3.41
N SER A 23 6.88 22.42 4.40
CA SER A 23 7.25 21.06 4.78
C SER A 23 6.03 20.24 5.27
N LYS A 24 5.17 20.85 6.12
CA LYS A 24 3.94 20.20 6.61
C LYS A 24 2.93 19.92 5.50
N SER A 25 2.81 20.81 4.53
CA SER A 25 1.95 20.61 3.36
C SER A 25 2.42 19.45 2.48
N LYS A 26 3.74 19.29 2.29
CA LYS A 26 4.33 18.22 1.50
C LYS A 26 4.06 16.84 2.11
N GLU A 27 4.29 16.67 3.41
CA GLU A 27 4.04 15.41 4.09
C GLU A 27 2.54 15.03 4.11
N ALA A 28 1.66 16.00 4.31
CA ALA A 28 0.22 15.77 4.25
C ALA A 28 -0.25 15.40 2.83
N GLN A 29 0.36 15.95 1.79
CA GLN A 29 0.10 15.59 0.41
C GLN A 29 0.57 14.16 0.12
N SER A 30 1.79 13.81 0.53
CA SER A 30 2.36 12.47 0.37
C SER A 30 1.52 11.39 1.06
N LEU A 31 0.94 11.67 2.24
CA LEU A 31 -0.01 10.76 2.90
C LEU A 31 -1.27 10.50 2.07
N LYS A 32 -1.84 11.53 1.45
CA LYS A 32 -3.02 11.38 0.60
C LYS A 32 -2.72 10.58 -0.68
N GLU A 33 -1.53 10.74 -1.21
CA GLU A 33 -1.05 9.96 -2.36
C GLU A 33 -0.89 8.49 -1.98
N LEU A 34 -0.28 8.20 -0.82
CA LEU A 34 -0.19 6.83 -0.29
C LEU A 34 -1.58 6.22 -0.04
N GLU A 35 -2.51 6.97 0.58
CA GLU A 35 -3.90 6.53 0.78
C GLU A 35 -4.53 6.14 -0.57
N GLY A 36 -4.36 6.96 -1.60
CA GLY A 36 -4.84 6.68 -2.95
C GLY A 36 -4.20 5.44 -3.58
N VAL A 37 -2.92 5.17 -3.31
CA VAL A 37 -2.24 3.95 -3.78
C VAL A 37 -2.84 2.72 -3.08
N LEU A 38 -2.95 2.71 -1.75
CA LEU A 38 -3.51 1.58 -1.00
C LEU A 38 -4.99 1.32 -1.35
N GLN A 39 -5.77 2.39 -1.58
CA GLN A 39 -7.15 2.24 -2.03
C GLN A 39 -7.23 1.59 -3.42
N LYS A 40 -6.39 1.98 -4.36
CA LYS A 40 -6.34 1.34 -5.69
C LYS A 40 -5.99 -0.15 -5.61
N LEU A 41 -5.04 -0.52 -4.74
CA LEU A 41 -4.73 -1.93 -4.50
C LEU A 41 -5.95 -2.67 -3.93
N GLN A 42 -6.66 -2.07 -2.97
CA GLN A 42 -7.85 -2.68 -2.35
C GLN A 42 -9.03 -2.86 -3.33
N GLU A 43 -9.14 -1.97 -4.32
CA GLU A 43 -10.18 -2.00 -5.36
C GLU A 43 -9.77 -2.84 -6.58
N SER A 44 -8.62 -3.52 -6.54
CA SER A 44 -8.12 -4.33 -7.65
C SER A 44 -9.08 -5.48 -7.98
N ASP A 45 -9.29 -5.71 -9.27
CA ASP A 45 -10.10 -6.80 -9.83
C ASP A 45 -9.24 -7.95 -10.40
N HIS A 46 -7.93 -7.92 -10.17
CA HIS A 46 -6.95 -8.92 -10.59
C HIS A 46 -6.03 -9.30 -9.44
N TYR A 47 -5.25 -10.36 -9.63
CA TYR A 47 -4.17 -10.74 -8.73
C TYR A 47 -3.07 -9.67 -8.77
N ILE A 48 -2.64 -9.20 -7.61
CA ILE A 48 -1.65 -8.14 -7.49
C ILE A 48 -0.27 -8.77 -7.32
N ALA A 49 0.56 -8.71 -8.36
CA ALA A 49 1.94 -9.17 -8.31
C ALA A 49 2.83 -8.22 -7.48
N ARG A 50 3.93 -8.76 -6.94
CA ARG A 50 4.83 -7.98 -6.09
C ARG A 50 5.44 -6.77 -6.79
N SER A 51 5.79 -6.88 -8.07
CA SER A 51 6.33 -5.76 -8.87
C SER A 51 5.35 -4.60 -9.00
N GLU A 52 4.03 -4.90 -8.99
CA GLU A 52 2.97 -3.92 -9.19
C GLU A 52 2.91 -2.87 -8.08
N TYR A 53 3.15 -3.26 -6.82
CA TYR A 53 3.00 -2.36 -5.69
C TYR A 53 4.31 -1.94 -5.03
N TYR A 54 5.35 -2.79 -5.06
CA TYR A 54 6.57 -2.60 -4.28
C TYR A 54 7.27 -1.27 -4.58
N GLU A 55 7.46 -0.94 -5.86
CA GLU A 55 8.10 0.32 -6.24
C GLU A 55 7.20 1.53 -5.95
N GLN A 56 5.87 1.39 -6.09
CA GLN A 56 4.93 2.46 -5.82
C GLN A 56 4.89 2.87 -4.35
N VAL A 57 4.93 1.90 -3.42
CA VAL A 57 4.87 2.21 -1.98
C VAL A 57 6.21 2.62 -1.39
N ARG A 58 7.32 2.19 -1.99
CA ARG A 58 8.68 2.46 -1.49
C ARG A 58 9.00 3.94 -1.33
N GLU A 59 8.47 4.79 -2.19
CA GLU A 59 8.70 6.25 -2.15
C GLU A 59 8.12 6.92 -0.89
N TYR A 60 7.17 6.27 -0.20
CA TYR A 60 6.51 6.83 0.99
C TYR A 60 7.21 6.50 2.31
N ALA A 61 8.33 5.77 2.29
CA ALA A 61 9.05 5.33 3.49
C ALA A 61 9.41 6.48 4.44
N GLU A 62 9.88 7.61 3.90
CA GLU A 62 10.24 8.79 4.70
C GLU A 62 9.01 9.42 5.33
N THR A 63 7.90 9.50 4.59
CA THR A 63 6.63 10.06 5.08
C THR A 63 6.08 9.22 6.23
N VAL A 64 6.05 7.90 6.09
CA VAL A 64 5.57 7.00 7.15
C VAL A 64 6.48 7.08 8.38
N SER A 65 7.81 7.07 8.19
CA SER A 65 8.77 7.26 9.29
C SER A 65 8.56 8.58 10.02
N PHE A 66 8.29 9.67 9.30
CA PHE A 66 7.98 10.96 9.90
C PHE A 66 6.69 10.91 10.73
N MET A 67 5.62 10.30 10.22
CA MET A 67 4.36 10.17 10.97
C MET A 67 4.51 9.34 12.24
N ARG A 68 5.30 8.27 12.20
CA ARG A 68 5.61 7.47 13.40
C ARG A 68 6.30 8.30 14.48
N LYS A 69 7.31 9.10 14.10
CA LYS A 69 8.00 10.01 15.05
C LYS A 69 7.05 11.09 15.61
N MET A 70 6.12 11.59 14.80
CA MET A 70 5.12 12.55 15.25
C MET A 70 4.15 11.91 16.27
N ASP A 71 3.77 10.64 16.06
CA ASP A 71 2.90 9.91 16.98
C ASP A 71 3.62 9.58 18.30
N GLU A 72 4.86 9.11 18.24
CA GLU A 72 5.72 8.87 19.40
C GLU A 72 5.98 10.13 20.23
N ALA A 73 6.00 11.30 19.60
CA ALA A 73 6.18 12.59 20.26
C ALA A 73 4.87 13.27 20.69
N ASP A 74 3.72 12.58 20.63
CA ASP A 74 2.37 13.12 20.90
C ASP A 74 1.99 14.34 20.04
N MET A 75 2.63 14.52 18.87
CA MET A 75 2.42 15.66 17.98
C MET A 75 1.51 15.35 16.79
N LEU A 76 1.15 14.07 16.58
CA LEU A 76 0.37 13.64 15.42
C LEU A 76 -1.01 14.29 15.37
N VAL A 77 -1.70 14.40 16.51
CA VAL A 77 -3.04 15.00 16.59
C VAL A 77 -3.03 16.46 16.15
N GLU A 78 -2.03 17.23 16.60
CA GLU A 78 -1.89 18.64 16.21
C GLU A 78 -1.55 18.76 14.71
N PHE A 79 -0.66 17.91 14.20
CA PHE A 79 -0.32 17.86 12.77
C PHE A 79 -1.56 17.56 11.91
N CYS A 80 -2.32 16.52 12.27
CA CYS A 80 -3.52 16.11 11.56
C CYS A 80 -4.59 17.21 11.58
N SER A 81 -4.84 17.83 12.72
CA SER A 81 -5.78 18.95 12.85
C SER A 81 -5.43 20.11 11.93
N LYS A 82 -4.13 20.48 11.82
CA LYS A 82 -3.66 21.56 10.95
C LYS A 82 -3.78 21.25 9.45
N ASN A 83 -3.80 19.96 9.09
CA ASN A 83 -3.81 19.51 7.69
C ASN A 83 -5.15 18.89 7.27
N GLY A 84 -6.18 18.90 8.14
CA GLY A 84 -7.49 18.33 7.86
C GLY A 84 -7.47 16.81 7.67
N LEU A 85 -6.62 16.11 8.45
CA LEU A 85 -6.48 14.65 8.47
C LEU A 85 -7.05 14.07 9.76
N SER A 86 -7.46 12.79 9.74
CA SER A 86 -7.79 12.03 10.94
C SER A 86 -6.52 11.33 11.48
N PRO A 87 -6.18 11.51 12.77
CA PRO A 87 -5.05 10.81 13.37
C PRO A 87 -5.20 9.29 13.31
N GLU A 88 -6.42 8.78 13.46
CA GLU A 88 -6.75 7.35 13.40
C GLU A 88 -6.45 6.80 11.99
N ASN A 89 -6.93 7.49 10.95
CA ASN A 89 -6.68 7.09 9.57
C ASN A 89 -5.19 7.13 9.22
N VAL A 90 -4.45 8.13 9.73
CA VAL A 90 -2.99 8.21 9.51
C VAL A 90 -2.26 7.05 10.18
N ARG A 91 -2.66 6.65 11.40
CA ARG A 91 -2.09 5.47 12.08
C ARG A 91 -2.38 4.18 11.30
N GLU A 92 -3.63 3.99 10.87
CA GLU A 92 -4.03 2.84 10.06
C GLU A 92 -3.26 2.78 8.75
N LEU A 93 -3.11 3.90 8.05
CA LEU A 93 -2.33 4.02 6.83
C LEU A 93 -0.87 3.61 7.05
N CYS A 94 -0.25 4.05 8.13
CA CYS A 94 1.11 3.67 8.50
C CYS A 94 1.22 2.17 8.80
N ILE A 95 0.25 1.59 9.50
CA ILE A 95 0.19 0.15 9.78
C ILE A 95 0.07 -0.67 8.48
N ASN A 96 -0.82 -0.28 7.58
CA ASN A 96 -1.02 -0.96 6.29
C ASN A 96 0.23 -0.88 5.42
N TYR A 97 0.90 0.28 5.40
CA TYR A 97 2.18 0.44 4.71
C TYR A 97 3.28 -0.49 5.28
N GLU A 98 3.44 -0.53 6.59
CA GLU A 98 4.46 -1.36 7.25
C GLU A 98 4.21 -2.86 7.06
N ASN A 99 2.95 -3.24 6.90
CA ASN A 99 2.52 -4.61 6.66
C ASN A 99 2.02 -4.82 5.22
N ILE A 100 2.59 -4.09 4.25
CA ILE A 100 2.08 -4.06 2.87
C ILE A 100 1.98 -5.45 2.23
N VAL A 101 2.91 -6.35 2.53
CA VAL A 101 2.87 -7.73 2.02
C VAL A 101 1.61 -8.43 2.51
N SER A 102 1.36 -8.45 3.82
CA SER A 102 0.15 -9.08 4.38
C SER A 102 -1.14 -8.36 3.95
N PHE A 103 -1.09 -7.05 3.71
CA PHE A 103 -2.21 -6.29 3.18
C PHE A 103 -2.57 -6.76 1.77
N VAL A 104 -1.57 -6.92 0.88
CA VAL A 104 -1.77 -7.41 -0.49
C VAL A 104 -2.13 -8.90 -0.50
N ASP A 105 -1.49 -9.73 0.34
CA ASP A 105 -1.82 -11.16 0.46
C ASP A 105 -3.31 -11.36 0.77
N ASN A 106 -3.89 -10.59 1.71
CA ASN A 106 -5.32 -10.66 2.01
C ASN A 106 -6.22 -10.28 0.82
N ILE A 107 -5.80 -9.30 0.01
CA ILE A 107 -6.52 -8.93 -1.22
C ILE A 107 -6.47 -10.09 -2.22
N ASN A 108 -5.29 -10.65 -2.44
CA ASN A 108 -5.06 -11.76 -3.35
C ASN A 108 -5.81 -13.03 -2.93
N GLU A 109 -5.83 -13.36 -1.63
CA GLU A 109 -6.62 -14.49 -1.10
C GLU A 109 -8.12 -14.32 -1.40
N ASN A 110 -8.65 -13.12 -1.20
CA ASN A 110 -10.05 -12.81 -1.52
C ASN A 110 -10.32 -12.90 -3.03
N TYR A 111 -9.40 -12.39 -3.86
CA TYR A 111 -9.46 -12.51 -5.31
C TYR A 111 -9.47 -13.98 -5.75
N LEU A 112 -8.51 -14.78 -5.29
CA LEU A 112 -8.39 -16.21 -5.62
C LEU A 112 -9.63 -17.00 -5.19
N SER A 113 -10.13 -16.75 -3.97
CA SER A 113 -11.34 -17.41 -3.45
C SER A 113 -12.57 -17.12 -4.33
N ARG A 114 -12.72 -15.89 -4.80
CA ARG A 114 -13.78 -15.49 -5.72
C ARG A 114 -13.59 -16.14 -7.09
N LYS A 115 -12.39 -16.02 -7.68
CA LYS A 115 -12.08 -16.49 -9.02
C LYS A 115 -12.14 -18.00 -9.15
N LYS A 116 -11.69 -18.75 -8.16
CA LYS A 116 -11.87 -20.23 -8.13
C LYS A 116 -13.33 -20.64 -8.32
N ASN A 117 -14.28 -19.89 -7.77
CA ASN A 117 -15.70 -20.15 -7.92
C ASN A 117 -16.26 -19.69 -9.27
N GLU A 118 -15.89 -18.47 -9.71
CA GLU A 118 -16.35 -17.89 -10.98
C GLU A 118 -15.83 -18.68 -12.19
N GLU A 119 -14.57 -19.08 -12.17
CA GLU A 119 -13.88 -19.76 -13.27
C GLU A 119 -13.91 -21.30 -13.13
N LYS A 120 -14.69 -21.84 -12.19
CA LYS A 120 -14.69 -23.27 -11.90
C LYS A 120 -14.94 -24.14 -13.12
N GLU A 121 -15.96 -23.83 -13.90
CA GLU A 121 -16.31 -24.59 -15.12
C GLU A 121 -15.18 -24.54 -16.17
N TYR A 122 -14.57 -23.38 -16.35
CA TYR A 122 -13.43 -23.21 -17.24
C TYR A 122 -12.24 -24.05 -16.78
N LEU A 123 -11.86 -23.95 -15.50
CA LEU A 123 -10.74 -24.67 -14.90
C LEU A 123 -10.95 -26.20 -14.92
N ASP A 124 -12.20 -26.66 -14.71
CA ASP A 124 -12.56 -28.09 -14.79
C ASP A 124 -12.47 -28.63 -16.22
N ASN A 125 -12.59 -27.79 -17.22
CA ASN A 125 -12.60 -28.18 -18.65
C ASN A 125 -11.25 -27.96 -19.35
N ILE A 126 -10.30 -27.26 -18.73
CA ILE A 126 -9.05 -26.80 -19.39
C ILE A 126 -8.20 -27.94 -19.99
N LEU A 127 -8.26 -29.14 -19.42
CA LEU A 127 -7.51 -30.30 -19.87
C LEU A 127 -8.40 -31.38 -20.55
N LYS A 128 -9.72 -31.22 -20.58
CA LYS A 128 -10.64 -32.24 -21.08
C LYS A 128 -10.48 -32.54 -22.58
N ASP A 129 -10.02 -31.57 -23.36
CA ASP A 129 -9.72 -31.78 -24.78
C ASP A 129 -8.46 -32.65 -24.98
N ILE A 130 -7.59 -32.75 -23.97
CA ILE A 130 -6.36 -33.56 -23.98
C ILE A 130 -6.65 -34.94 -23.40
N ASP A 131 -7.24 -35.00 -22.19
CA ASP A 131 -7.63 -36.20 -21.49
C ASP A 131 -8.87 -35.95 -20.62
N PRO A 132 -10.02 -36.59 -20.91
CA PRO A 132 -11.27 -36.40 -20.18
C PRO A 132 -11.22 -36.79 -18.67
N ASP A 133 -10.26 -37.65 -18.31
CA ASP A 133 -10.12 -38.18 -16.96
C ASP A 133 -9.20 -37.31 -16.09
N ILE A 134 -8.49 -36.34 -16.69
CA ILE A 134 -7.62 -35.40 -15.96
C ILE A 134 -8.42 -34.18 -15.52
N CYS A 135 -8.37 -33.89 -14.22
CA CYS A 135 -8.88 -32.64 -13.65
C CYS A 135 -7.80 -31.96 -12.80
N LEU A 136 -7.85 -30.63 -12.76
CA LEU A 136 -6.94 -29.84 -11.91
C LEU A 136 -7.32 -30.01 -10.44
N ASP A 137 -6.33 -30.19 -9.56
CA ASP A 137 -6.51 -30.07 -8.12
C ASP A 137 -6.58 -28.59 -7.66
N GLU A 138 -6.90 -28.38 -6.39
CA GLU A 138 -7.04 -27.03 -5.82
C GLU A 138 -5.76 -26.18 -5.94
N ASN A 139 -4.59 -26.78 -5.73
CA ASN A 139 -3.30 -26.07 -5.79
C ASN A 139 -2.97 -25.70 -7.23
N GLN A 140 -3.23 -26.59 -8.19
CA GLN A 140 -3.03 -26.34 -9.61
C GLN A 140 -3.94 -25.21 -10.12
N ARG A 141 -5.20 -25.16 -9.65
CA ARG A 141 -6.14 -24.06 -9.97
C ARG A 141 -5.63 -22.73 -9.41
N GLU A 142 -5.12 -22.73 -8.20
CA GLU A 142 -4.57 -21.55 -7.55
C GLU A 142 -3.36 -21.01 -8.34
N VAL A 143 -2.44 -21.87 -8.74
CA VAL A 143 -1.27 -21.49 -9.55
C VAL A 143 -1.69 -20.88 -10.88
N ILE A 144 -2.74 -21.42 -11.53
CA ILE A 144 -3.24 -20.87 -12.81
C ILE A 144 -3.83 -19.47 -12.64
N LEU A 145 -4.49 -19.21 -11.50
CA LEU A 145 -5.14 -17.94 -11.22
C LEU A 145 -4.20 -16.89 -10.62
N SER A 146 -3.03 -17.33 -10.10
CA SER A 146 -2.02 -16.43 -9.53
C SER A 146 -1.15 -15.86 -10.64
N ASP A 147 -1.22 -14.56 -10.86
CA ASP A 147 -0.39 -13.83 -11.84
C ASP A 147 0.82 -13.20 -11.15
N GLU A 148 1.65 -14.04 -10.51
CA GLU A 148 2.84 -13.58 -9.78
C GLU A 148 4.05 -13.47 -10.72
N ASP A 149 4.95 -12.52 -10.46
CA ASP A 149 6.17 -12.29 -11.25
C ASP A 149 7.07 -13.54 -11.34
N HIS A 150 7.15 -14.29 -10.23
CA HIS A 150 7.94 -15.51 -10.13
C HIS A 150 7.25 -16.54 -9.25
N GLY A 151 6.75 -17.60 -9.84
CA GLY A 151 6.15 -18.74 -9.17
C GLY A 151 7.10 -19.95 -9.14
N LEU A 152 7.23 -20.61 -7.98
CA LEU A 152 7.90 -21.90 -7.85
C LEU A 152 6.86 -22.98 -7.55
N VAL A 153 6.66 -23.88 -8.51
CA VAL A 153 5.80 -25.06 -8.31
C VAL A 153 6.68 -26.24 -7.94
N VAL A 154 6.47 -26.78 -6.74
CA VAL A 154 7.16 -27.98 -6.26
C VAL A 154 6.21 -29.18 -6.40
N ALA A 155 6.47 -30.04 -7.37
CA ALA A 155 5.74 -31.29 -7.55
C ALA A 155 6.49 -32.47 -6.91
N GLY A 156 5.76 -33.38 -6.25
CA GLY A 156 6.33 -34.62 -5.74
C GLY A 156 6.71 -35.58 -6.87
N ALA A 157 7.71 -36.42 -6.65
CA ALA A 157 8.09 -37.45 -7.63
C ALA A 157 6.91 -38.44 -7.82
N GLY A 158 6.35 -38.47 -9.01
CA GLY A 158 5.22 -39.36 -9.35
C GLY A 158 3.84 -38.68 -9.22
N ALA A 159 3.78 -37.36 -9.16
CA ALA A 159 2.52 -36.61 -9.27
C ALA A 159 2.08 -36.49 -10.73
#